data_b95ea02fafdf4aa441178a7ee45df873
#
_entry.id   b95ea02fafdf4aa441178a7ee45df873
#
_cell.length_a   1.000
_cell.length_b   1.000
_cell.length_c   1.000
_cell.angle_alpha   90.00
_cell.angle_beta   90.00
_cell.angle_gamma   90.00
#
_symmetry.space_group_name_H-M   'P 1'
#
loop_
_entity.id
_entity.type
_entity.pdbx_description
1 polymer ?
#
loop_
_entity_poly.entity_id
_entity_poly.type
_entity_poly.pdbx_seq_one_letter_code
_entity_poly.pdbx_strand_id
1 'polypeptide(L)'
;SAYEASDRNLGVILSGQKGIGKSLFARVLAEKAIEVGLPLINVSMPIDGIANFLSTIHQQVVVLFDEFEKVFVKTQEGDPQTELLGLFDGTDAGKKLFVITCNDFTKLNEFFLNRPGRFHYHFMLQALNKEEIQEYMLDQVKPEYQGCINDIVSFGMRTDLTYDCLRAIAFELNRGYGLQETLDDLNITRTEALKYTFTLTFSDGKVIESRVEQVDLFSGKKARVWLGDQDEFFIKMLYNASDIALDSKTGFFFIDPKRVSLNYAFDCLDNDMTDAEKQVW
;
A
#
# COMPACT_ATOMS: atom_id res chain seq x y z
N SER A 1 -23.26 -2.68 18.99
CA SER A 1 -22.47 -2.33 17.78
C SER A 1 -23.19 -1.25 16.96
N ALA A 2 -22.48 -0.58 16.05
CA ALA A 2 -23.09 0.39 15.15
C ALA A 2 -24.19 -0.25 14.28
N TYR A 3 -24.00 -1.50 13.90
CA TYR A 3 -25.01 -2.25 13.16
C TYR A 3 -26.29 -2.47 13.98
N GLU A 4 -26.20 -2.83 15.23
CA GLU A 4 -27.39 -2.97 16.11
C GLU A 4 -28.13 -1.66 16.29
N ALA A 5 -27.43 -0.56 16.44
CA ALA A 5 -27.98 0.77 16.61
C ALA A 5 -28.61 1.38 15.33
N SER A 6 -28.31 0.82 14.17
CA SER A 6 -28.88 1.29 12.89
C SER A 6 -30.26 0.68 12.66
N ASP A 7 -31.20 1.45 12.16
CA ASP A 7 -32.54 0.99 11.72
C ASP A 7 -32.55 0.51 10.26
N ARG A 8 -31.43 0.66 9.55
CA ARG A 8 -31.29 0.36 8.10
C ARG A 8 -30.09 -0.54 7.86
N ASN A 9 -29.92 -0.87 6.58
CA ASN A 9 -28.69 -1.48 6.09
C ASN A 9 -27.48 -0.66 6.51
N LEU A 10 -26.39 -1.35 6.81
CA LEU A 10 -25.10 -0.72 7.09
C LEU A 10 -24.09 -1.21 6.06
N GLY A 11 -23.45 -0.27 5.37
CA GLY A 11 -22.39 -0.55 4.40
C GLY A 11 -21.01 -0.21 4.97
N VAL A 12 -20.05 -1.10 4.70
CA VAL A 12 -18.63 -0.94 5.03
C VAL A 12 -17.81 -1.17 3.78
N ILE A 13 -16.96 -0.22 3.42
CA ILE A 13 -15.97 -0.38 2.35
C ILE A 13 -14.59 -0.52 2.99
N LEU A 14 -13.86 -1.55 2.58
CA LEU A 14 -12.47 -1.79 2.91
C LEU A 14 -11.64 -1.60 1.65
N SER A 15 -10.92 -0.50 1.55
CA SER A 15 -10.06 -0.20 0.40
C SER A 15 -8.57 -0.26 0.76
N GLY A 16 -7.72 -0.42 -0.23
CA GLY A 16 -6.27 -0.44 -0.06
C GLY A 16 -5.58 -1.39 -1.03
N GLN A 17 -4.27 -1.37 -1.08
CA GLN A 17 -3.48 -2.18 -1.99
C GLN A 17 -3.72 -3.68 -1.81
N LYS A 18 -3.39 -4.49 -2.85
CA LYS A 18 -3.45 -5.95 -2.76
C LYS A 18 -2.50 -6.48 -1.69
N GLY A 19 -2.94 -7.49 -0.94
CA GLY A 19 -2.13 -8.16 0.09
C GLY A 19 -2.05 -7.43 1.45
N ILE A 20 -2.71 -6.28 1.61
CA ILE A 20 -2.68 -5.47 2.83
C ILE A 20 -3.60 -5.99 3.96
N GLY A 21 -4.29 -7.10 3.73
CA GLY A 21 -5.15 -7.71 4.76
C GLY A 21 -6.64 -7.40 4.67
N LYS A 22 -7.15 -6.77 3.59
CA LYS A 22 -8.58 -6.46 3.43
C LYS A 22 -9.48 -7.68 3.58
N SER A 23 -9.20 -8.74 2.84
CA SER A 23 -9.99 -9.98 2.89
C SER A 23 -9.85 -10.69 4.24
N LEU A 24 -8.70 -10.56 4.91
CA LEU A 24 -8.53 -11.05 6.29
C LEU A 24 -9.43 -10.27 7.26
N PHE A 25 -9.42 -8.94 7.19
CA PHE A 25 -10.28 -8.10 8.01
C PHE A 25 -11.77 -8.39 7.75
N ALA A 26 -12.15 -8.53 6.47
CA ALA A 26 -13.52 -8.87 6.08
C ALA A 26 -13.94 -10.24 6.64
N ARG A 27 -13.02 -11.23 6.66
CA ARG A 27 -13.25 -12.54 7.27
C ARG A 27 -13.45 -12.44 8.79
N VAL A 28 -12.59 -11.72 9.50
CA VAL A 28 -12.72 -11.52 10.95
C VAL A 28 -14.05 -10.84 11.29
N LEU A 29 -14.45 -9.85 10.50
CA LEU A 29 -15.74 -9.18 10.66
C LEU A 29 -16.90 -10.15 10.44
N ALA A 30 -16.80 -10.99 9.40
CA ALA A 30 -17.79 -12.02 9.10
C ALA A 30 -17.88 -13.09 10.22
N GLU A 31 -16.75 -13.56 10.74
CA GLU A 31 -16.70 -14.49 11.86
C GLU A 31 -17.38 -13.90 13.11
N LYS A 32 -17.10 -12.64 13.43
CA LYS A 32 -17.77 -11.94 14.53
C LYS A 32 -19.28 -11.79 14.30
N ALA A 33 -19.70 -11.58 13.07
CA ALA A 33 -21.12 -11.51 12.74
C ALA A 33 -21.81 -12.88 12.93
N ILE A 34 -21.15 -13.97 12.52
CA ILE A 34 -21.64 -15.34 12.73
C ILE A 34 -21.75 -15.67 14.23
N GLU A 35 -20.76 -15.27 15.05
CA GLU A 35 -20.78 -15.45 16.50
C GLU A 35 -22.03 -14.82 17.17
N VAL A 36 -22.53 -13.71 16.62
CA VAL A 36 -23.75 -13.04 17.08
C VAL A 36 -25.01 -13.51 16.35
N GLY A 37 -24.93 -14.57 15.56
CA GLY A 37 -26.06 -15.23 14.91
C GLY A 37 -26.46 -14.63 13.54
N LEU A 38 -25.63 -13.83 12.91
CA LEU A 38 -25.86 -13.30 11.57
C LEU A 38 -25.30 -14.27 10.51
N PRO A 39 -26.11 -14.83 9.61
CA PRO A 39 -25.63 -15.64 8.49
C PRO A 39 -24.78 -14.80 7.54
N LEU A 40 -23.78 -15.43 6.91
CA LEU A 40 -22.91 -14.83 5.91
C LEU A 40 -23.28 -15.33 4.50
N ILE A 41 -23.43 -14.38 3.59
CA ILE A 41 -23.52 -14.61 2.15
C ILE A 41 -22.27 -14.03 1.52
N ASN A 42 -21.46 -14.90 0.89
CA ASN A 42 -20.26 -14.46 0.16
C ASN A 42 -20.56 -14.42 -1.34
N VAL A 43 -20.44 -13.24 -1.94
CA VAL A 43 -20.66 -13.01 -3.38
C VAL A 43 -19.30 -12.85 -4.05
N SER A 44 -18.82 -13.91 -4.70
CA SER A 44 -17.49 -13.97 -5.32
C SER A 44 -17.51 -13.89 -6.85
N MET A 45 -18.69 -13.83 -7.46
CA MET A 45 -18.85 -13.70 -8.91
C MET A 45 -20.10 -12.88 -9.24
N PRO A 46 -20.16 -12.24 -10.41
CA PRO A 46 -21.37 -11.59 -10.88
C PRO A 46 -22.42 -12.67 -11.20
N ILE A 47 -23.61 -12.48 -10.67
CA ILE A 47 -24.76 -13.37 -10.89
C ILE A 47 -25.92 -12.47 -11.30
N ASP A 48 -26.50 -12.73 -12.44
CA ASP A 48 -27.69 -12.01 -12.92
C ASP A 48 -28.82 -12.13 -11.89
N GLY A 49 -29.41 -11.00 -11.55
CA GLY A 49 -30.49 -10.94 -10.57
C GLY A 49 -30.05 -11.07 -9.11
N ILE A 50 -28.75 -11.01 -8.79
CA ILE A 50 -28.25 -11.09 -7.42
C ILE A 50 -28.87 -10.01 -6.50
N ALA A 51 -29.09 -8.80 -7.02
CA ALA A 51 -29.72 -7.72 -6.27
C ALA A 51 -31.16 -8.11 -5.89
N ASN A 52 -31.93 -8.64 -6.84
CA ASN A 52 -33.30 -9.11 -6.58
C ASN A 52 -33.31 -10.28 -5.60
N PHE A 53 -32.41 -11.24 -5.75
CA PHE A 53 -32.31 -12.35 -4.80
C PHE A 53 -32.02 -11.85 -3.38
N LEU A 54 -31.03 -10.98 -3.20
CA LEU A 54 -30.67 -10.44 -1.89
C LEU A 54 -31.80 -9.59 -1.29
N SER A 55 -32.60 -8.90 -2.10
CA SER A 55 -33.75 -8.12 -1.64
C SER A 55 -34.89 -8.97 -1.08
N THR A 56 -35.03 -10.22 -1.54
CA THR A 56 -36.03 -11.16 -1.00
C THR A 56 -35.68 -11.72 0.39
N ILE A 57 -34.46 -11.52 0.86
CA ILE A 57 -34.02 -12.04 2.16
C ILE A 57 -34.52 -11.11 3.28
N HIS A 58 -35.46 -11.58 4.08
CA HIS A 58 -36.05 -10.81 5.18
C HIS A 58 -35.25 -10.88 6.49
N GLN A 59 -34.44 -11.93 6.67
CA GLN A 59 -33.62 -12.06 7.86
C GLN A 59 -32.39 -11.14 7.81
N GLN A 60 -31.84 -10.84 8.99
CA GLN A 60 -30.60 -10.10 9.09
C GLN A 60 -29.44 -10.98 8.62
N VAL A 61 -28.64 -10.47 7.72
CA VAL A 61 -27.49 -11.19 7.12
C VAL A 61 -26.32 -10.26 6.89
N VAL A 62 -25.13 -10.84 6.85
CA VAL A 62 -23.93 -10.18 6.33
C VAL A 62 -23.77 -10.58 4.86
N VAL A 63 -23.57 -9.62 3.99
CA VAL A 63 -23.25 -9.86 2.56
C VAL A 63 -21.84 -9.32 2.32
N LEU A 64 -20.93 -10.23 2.00
CA LEU A 64 -19.55 -9.93 1.67
C LEU A 64 -19.33 -9.95 0.16
N PHE A 65 -18.84 -8.85 -0.37
CA PHE A 65 -18.37 -8.73 -1.76
C PHE A 65 -16.85 -8.55 -1.73
N ASP A 66 -16.11 -9.61 -2.03
CA ASP A 66 -14.65 -9.55 -2.07
C ASP A 66 -14.16 -9.15 -3.48
N GLU A 67 -13.16 -8.26 -3.54
CA GLU A 67 -12.63 -7.68 -4.79
C GLU A 67 -13.74 -7.13 -5.73
N PHE A 68 -14.65 -6.37 -5.16
CA PHE A 68 -15.88 -5.91 -5.81
C PHE A 68 -15.62 -5.26 -7.16
N GLU A 69 -14.61 -4.44 -7.29
CA GLU A 69 -14.23 -3.75 -8.53
C GLU A 69 -13.77 -4.69 -9.64
N LYS A 70 -13.38 -5.92 -9.30
CA LYS A 70 -13.00 -6.95 -10.26
C LYS A 70 -14.15 -7.86 -10.63
N VAL A 71 -15.06 -8.10 -9.68
CA VAL A 71 -16.24 -8.95 -9.87
C VAL A 71 -17.30 -8.19 -10.66
N PHE A 72 -17.57 -6.93 -10.31
CA PHE A 72 -18.58 -6.09 -10.94
C PHE A 72 -17.95 -5.04 -11.85
N VAL A 73 -17.32 -5.51 -12.92
CA VAL A 73 -16.63 -4.65 -13.89
C VAL A 73 -17.63 -4.01 -14.83
N LYS A 74 -17.54 -2.69 -15.01
CA LYS A 74 -18.31 -1.97 -16.02
C LYS A 74 -17.93 -2.45 -17.43
N THR A 75 -18.92 -2.80 -18.23
CA THR A 75 -18.77 -3.26 -19.62
C THR A 75 -19.46 -2.30 -20.57
N GLN A 76 -19.33 -2.55 -21.88
CA GLN A 76 -20.09 -1.81 -22.89
C GLN A 76 -21.60 -2.11 -22.83
N GLU A 77 -21.99 -3.26 -22.29
CA GLU A 77 -23.37 -3.71 -22.18
C GLU A 77 -24.08 -3.12 -20.95
N GLY A 78 -23.32 -2.63 -19.95
CA GLY A 78 -23.87 -2.01 -18.75
C GLY A 78 -22.88 -1.87 -17.60
N ASP A 79 -23.38 -1.31 -16.52
CA ASP A 79 -22.67 -1.16 -15.26
C ASP A 79 -23.37 -2.00 -14.18
N PRO A 80 -22.89 -3.22 -13.90
CA PRO A 80 -23.48 -4.11 -12.91
C PRO A 80 -23.44 -3.53 -11.48
N GLN A 81 -22.55 -2.59 -11.21
CA GLN A 81 -22.54 -1.88 -9.93
C GLN A 81 -23.81 -1.03 -9.75
N THR A 82 -24.34 -0.47 -10.84
CA THR A 82 -25.56 0.35 -10.80
C THR A 82 -26.78 -0.48 -10.40
N GLU A 83 -26.84 -1.75 -10.78
CA GLU A 83 -27.95 -2.65 -10.41
C GLU A 83 -28.03 -2.91 -8.91
N LEU A 84 -26.88 -2.83 -8.21
CA LEU A 84 -26.80 -3.04 -6.76
C LEU A 84 -27.14 -1.77 -5.95
N LEU A 85 -27.23 -0.60 -6.59
CA LEU A 85 -27.45 0.67 -5.85
C LEU A 85 -28.76 0.66 -5.07
N GLY A 86 -29.83 0.14 -5.66
CA GLY A 86 -31.15 0.02 -5.00
C GLY A 86 -31.11 -0.86 -3.75
N LEU A 87 -30.36 -1.98 -3.82
CA LEU A 87 -30.15 -2.89 -2.70
C LEU A 87 -29.45 -2.20 -1.53
N PHE A 88 -28.43 -1.38 -1.82
CA PHE A 88 -27.68 -0.67 -0.78
C PHE A 88 -28.46 0.50 -0.17
N ASP A 89 -29.42 1.08 -0.87
CA ASP A 89 -30.28 2.17 -0.32
C ASP A 89 -31.17 1.71 0.84
N GLY A 90 -31.32 0.39 1.03
CA GLY A 90 -32.00 -0.17 2.19
C GLY A 90 -33.49 0.01 2.22
N THR A 91 -34.12 0.10 1.05
CA THR A 91 -35.58 0.18 0.91
C THR A 91 -36.26 -1.18 1.05
N ASP A 92 -35.45 -2.26 0.99
CA ASP A 92 -35.93 -3.63 1.01
C ASP A 92 -36.15 -4.18 2.43
N ALA A 93 -36.99 -5.20 2.52
CA ALA A 93 -37.25 -5.88 3.77
C ALA A 93 -35.99 -6.63 4.28
N GLY A 94 -35.77 -6.57 5.60
CA GLY A 94 -34.64 -7.21 6.25
C GLY A 94 -33.36 -6.37 6.22
N LYS A 95 -32.82 -6.17 7.42
CA LYS A 95 -31.61 -5.39 7.65
C LYS A 95 -30.36 -6.18 7.25
N LYS A 96 -29.47 -5.61 6.47
CA LYS A 96 -28.27 -6.24 5.97
C LYS A 96 -27.01 -5.46 6.34
N LEU A 97 -25.92 -6.18 6.65
CA LEU A 97 -24.59 -5.62 6.76
C LEU A 97 -23.83 -5.94 5.46
N PHE A 98 -23.59 -4.92 4.66
CA PHE A 98 -22.78 -5.04 3.46
C PHE A 98 -21.32 -4.76 3.74
N VAL A 99 -20.44 -5.64 3.31
CA VAL A 99 -18.99 -5.48 3.39
C VAL A 99 -18.42 -5.61 2.00
N ILE A 100 -17.77 -4.57 1.51
CA ILE A 100 -17.12 -4.55 0.21
C ILE A 100 -15.62 -4.43 0.43
N THR A 101 -14.82 -5.28 -0.22
CA THR A 101 -13.38 -5.04 -0.35
C THR A 101 -13.08 -4.55 -1.77
N CYS A 102 -12.14 -3.60 -1.90
CA CYS A 102 -11.65 -3.14 -3.19
C CYS A 102 -10.16 -2.77 -3.12
N ASN A 103 -9.43 -3.04 -4.22
CA ASN A 103 -8.03 -2.65 -4.32
C ASN A 103 -7.90 -1.23 -4.89
N ASP A 104 -8.78 -0.88 -5.81
CA ASP A 104 -8.78 0.40 -6.49
C ASP A 104 -10.14 1.10 -6.30
N PHE A 105 -10.14 2.04 -5.38
CA PHE A 105 -11.33 2.81 -5.03
C PHE A 105 -11.89 3.62 -6.19
N THR A 106 -11.05 4.02 -7.14
CA THR A 106 -11.47 4.82 -8.29
C THR A 106 -12.33 4.04 -9.30
N LYS A 107 -12.32 2.70 -9.19
CA LYS A 107 -13.15 1.81 -10.01
C LYS A 107 -14.54 1.54 -9.43
N LEU A 108 -14.79 2.02 -8.23
CA LEU A 108 -16.13 2.00 -7.66
C LEU A 108 -16.99 3.09 -8.29
N ASN A 109 -18.25 2.76 -8.50
CA ASN A 109 -19.22 3.75 -8.96
C ASN A 109 -19.34 4.90 -7.95
N GLU A 110 -19.28 6.15 -8.41
CA GLU A 110 -19.32 7.36 -7.58
C GLU A 110 -20.55 7.42 -6.64
N PHE A 111 -21.66 6.78 -7.02
CA PHE A 111 -22.85 6.72 -6.18
C PHE A 111 -22.71 5.86 -4.93
N PHE A 112 -21.65 5.04 -4.81
CA PHE A 112 -21.32 4.39 -3.54
C PHE A 112 -20.65 5.36 -2.57
N LEU A 113 -19.88 6.30 -3.08
CA LEU A 113 -18.93 7.11 -2.32
C LEU A 113 -19.58 8.34 -1.69
N ASN A 114 -20.55 8.93 -2.36
CA ASN A 114 -21.11 10.24 -2.00
C ASN A 114 -22.44 10.14 -1.24
N ARG A 115 -22.85 8.94 -0.80
CA ARG A 115 -24.11 8.72 -0.08
C ARG A 115 -23.89 7.95 1.22
N PRO A 116 -23.73 8.64 2.37
CA PRO A 116 -23.54 7.99 3.68
C PRO A 116 -24.66 7.01 4.08
N GLY A 117 -25.82 7.11 3.45
CA GLY A 117 -26.93 6.19 3.66
C GLY A 117 -26.72 4.79 3.06
N ARG A 118 -25.76 4.62 2.13
CA ARG A 118 -25.40 3.32 1.51
C ARG A 118 -24.22 2.69 2.21
N PHE A 119 -23.08 3.41 2.23
CA PHE A 119 -21.87 3.00 2.89
C PHE A 119 -21.49 4.03 3.94
N HIS A 120 -21.69 3.63 5.20
CA HIS A 120 -21.47 4.51 6.33
C HIS A 120 -19.99 4.57 6.72
N TYR A 121 -19.28 3.45 6.57
CA TYR A 121 -17.86 3.36 6.91
C TYR A 121 -17.03 3.07 5.67
N HIS A 122 -15.96 3.82 5.53
CA HIS A 122 -14.91 3.57 4.57
C HIS A 122 -13.58 3.53 5.31
N PHE A 123 -12.99 2.33 5.39
CA PHE A 123 -11.68 2.12 5.97
C PHE A 123 -10.68 1.93 4.85
N MET A 124 -9.76 2.88 4.74
CA MET A 124 -8.62 2.78 3.83
C MET A 124 -7.47 2.15 4.59
N LEU A 125 -7.15 0.89 4.28
CA LEU A 125 -6.00 0.20 4.82
C LEU A 125 -4.75 0.73 4.11
N GLN A 126 -3.78 1.18 4.89
CA GLN A 126 -2.52 1.72 4.41
C GLN A 126 -1.42 0.66 4.46
N ALA A 127 -0.28 0.94 3.80
CA ALA A 127 0.91 0.12 3.96
C ALA A 127 1.30 0.02 5.45
N LEU A 128 1.86 -1.12 5.81
CA LEU A 128 2.26 -1.40 7.19
C LEU A 128 3.31 -0.39 7.64
N ASN A 129 3.12 0.17 8.82
CA ASN A 129 4.11 1.00 9.47
C ASN A 129 5.17 0.15 10.18
N LYS A 130 6.19 0.82 10.69
CA LYS A 130 7.33 0.18 11.37
C LYS A 130 6.89 -0.67 12.55
N GLU A 131 6.01 -0.12 13.37
CA GLU A 131 5.50 -0.73 14.59
C GLU A 131 4.68 -1.99 14.28
N GLU A 132 3.83 -1.93 13.26
CA GLU A 132 3.01 -3.05 12.81
C GLU A 132 3.86 -4.20 12.24
N ILE A 133 4.87 -3.89 11.45
CA ILE A 133 5.83 -4.89 10.95
C ILE A 133 6.55 -5.55 12.11
N GLN A 134 7.07 -4.76 13.05
CA GLN A 134 7.81 -5.25 14.20
C GLN A 134 6.95 -6.13 15.09
N GLU A 135 5.75 -5.68 15.44
CA GLU A 135 4.79 -6.43 16.28
C GLU A 135 4.43 -7.76 15.63
N TYR A 136 4.06 -7.73 14.33
CA TYR A 136 3.72 -8.95 13.60
C TYR A 136 4.87 -9.96 13.57
N MET A 137 6.09 -9.50 13.28
CA MET A 137 7.25 -10.39 13.20
C MET A 137 7.65 -10.94 14.57
N LEU A 138 7.54 -10.15 15.64
CA LEU A 138 7.78 -10.63 17.01
C LEU A 138 6.78 -11.71 17.44
N ASP A 139 5.52 -11.60 16.98
CA ASP A 139 4.47 -12.59 17.28
C ASP A 139 4.64 -13.88 16.46
N GLN A 140 5.05 -13.77 15.18
CA GLN A 140 5.07 -14.90 14.25
C GLN A 140 6.40 -15.64 14.17
N VAL A 141 7.52 -14.99 14.49
CA VAL A 141 8.87 -15.57 14.40
C VAL A 141 9.31 -16.12 15.74
N LYS A 142 9.81 -17.35 15.75
CA LYS A 142 10.35 -18.00 16.95
C LYS A 142 11.50 -17.20 17.55
N PRO A 143 11.64 -17.16 18.89
CA PRO A 143 12.65 -16.36 19.58
C PRO A 143 14.08 -16.52 19.06
N GLU A 144 14.45 -17.75 18.66
CA GLU A 144 15.78 -18.06 18.15
C GLU A 144 16.11 -17.38 16.79
N TYR A 145 15.08 -16.96 16.05
CA TYR A 145 15.23 -16.34 14.71
C TYR A 145 14.87 -14.86 14.68
N GLN A 146 14.56 -14.25 15.81
CA GLN A 146 14.14 -12.84 15.90
C GLN A 146 15.26 -11.84 15.68
N GLY A 147 16.52 -12.30 15.61
CA GLY A 147 17.69 -11.40 15.47
C GLY A 147 17.68 -10.52 14.23
N CYS A 148 16.98 -10.91 13.17
CA CYS A 148 16.89 -10.16 11.92
C CYS A 148 15.62 -9.26 11.80
N ILE A 149 14.80 -9.15 12.84
CA ILE A 149 13.55 -8.36 12.76
C ILE A 149 13.80 -6.90 12.40
N ASN A 150 14.85 -6.29 12.95
CA ASN A 150 15.18 -4.91 12.61
C ASN A 150 15.56 -4.74 11.13
N ASP A 151 16.19 -5.74 10.52
CA ASP A 151 16.51 -5.72 9.10
C ASP A 151 15.24 -5.87 8.26
N ILE A 152 14.28 -6.70 8.70
CA ILE A 152 12.97 -6.85 8.06
C ILE A 152 12.18 -5.54 8.14
N VAL A 153 12.17 -4.88 9.28
CA VAL A 153 11.55 -3.58 9.46
C VAL A 153 12.18 -2.55 8.53
N SER A 154 13.51 -2.48 8.50
CA SER A 154 14.24 -1.58 7.61
C SER A 154 13.97 -1.88 6.14
N PHE A 155 13.84 -3.15 5.78
CA PHE A 155 13.46 -3.58 4.45
C PHE A 155 12.01 -3.17 4.13
N GLY A 156 11.07 -3.42 5.04
CA GLY A 156 9.66 -3.09 4.87
C GLY A 156 9.38 -1.59 4.73
N MET A 157 10.20 -0.77 5.37
CA MET A 157 10.10 0.69 5.22
C MET A 157 10.64 1.20 3.87
N ARG A 158 11.35 0.35 3.12
CA ARG A 158 11.83 0.65 1.76
C ARG A 158 11.00 -0.01 0.67
N THR A 159 10.22 -1.01 1.06
CA THR A 159 9.30 -1.75 0.17
C THR A 159 7.94 -1.77 0.82
N ASP A 160 6.87 -1.71 0.05
CA ASP A 160 5.52 -1.87 0.59
C ASP A 160 5.30 -3.36 0.94
N LEU A 161 5.86 -3.82 2.07
CA LEU A 161 5.60 -5.17 2.55
C LEU A 161 4.13 -5.32 2.93
N THR A 162 3.55 -6.41 2.47
CA THR A 162 2.19 -6.79 2.82
C THR A 162 2.20 -7.86 3.92
N TYR A 163 1.08 -8.07 4.60
CA TYR A 163 0.95 -9.16 5.56
C TYR A 163 1.23 -10.53 4.94
N ASP A 164 0.90 -10.73 3.68
CA ASP A 164 1.21 -11.98 2.96
C ASP A 164 2.72 -12.17 2.80
N CYS A 165 3.45 -11.10 2.49
CA CYS A 165 4.91 -11.13 2.45
C CYS A 165 5.51 -11.42 3.83
N LEU A 166 5.06 -10.71 4.88
CA LEU A 166 5.54 -10.94 6.24
C LEU A 166 5.29 -12.37 6.71
N ARG A 167 4.12 -12.92 6.40
CA ARG A 167 3.78 -14.32 6.71
C ARG A 167 4.72 -15.30 6.02
N ALA A 168 5.01 -15.07 4.74
CA ALA A 168 5.93 -15.92 3.99
C ALA A 168 7.35 -15.81 4.55
N ILE A 169 7.83 -14.62 4.86
CA ILE A 169 9.13 -14.39 5.49
C ILE A 169 9.21 -15.12 6.85
N ALA A 170 8.21 -14.93 7.72
CA ALA A 170 8.17 -15.58 9.03
C ALA A 170 8.19 -17.11 8.92
N PHE A 171 7.49 -17.65 7.93
CA PHE A 171 7.47 -19.10 7.67
C PHE A 171 8.86 -19.63 7.34
N GLU A 172 9.60 -18.99 6.43
CA GLU A 172 10.94 -19.44 6.02
C GLU A 172 11.98 -19.23 7.15
N LEU A 173 11.94 -18.10 7.85
CA LEU A 173 12.80 -17.88 9.02
C LEU A 173 12.62 -18.93 10.09
N ASN A 174 11.39 -19.35 10.38
CA ASN A 174 11.07 -20.39 11.36
C ASN A 174 11.55 -21.80 10.94
N ARG A 175 11.96 -21.95 9.70
CA ARG A 175 12.62 -23.16 9.15
C ARG A 175 14.14 -23.07 9.23
N GLY A 176 14.68 -21.91 9.64
CA GLY A 176 16.11 -21.69 9.81
C GLY A 176 16.82 -21.09 8.60
N TYR A 177 16.09 -20.63 7.57
CA TYR A 177 16.68 -19.92 6.43
C TYR A 177 17.09 -18.50 6.84
N GLY A 178 18.15 -17.99 6.23
CA GLY A 178 18.60 -16.62 6.43
C GLY A 178 17.65 -15.60 5.76
N LEU A 179 17.61 -14.35 6.26
CA LEU A 179 16.74 -13.33 5.70
C LEU A 179 17.00 -13.06 4.22
N GLN A 180 18.27 -12.93 3.81
CA GLN A 180 18.61 -12.64 2.42
C GLN A 180 18.18 -13.78 1.49
N GLU A 181 18.46 -15.02 1.87
CA GLU A 181 18.04 -16.22 1.12
C GLU A 181 16.51 -16.28 1.01
N THR A 182 15.82 -15.98 2.11
CA THR A 182 14.35 -15.93 2.15
C THR A 182 13.79 -14.87 1.18
N LEU A 183 14.35 -13.66 1.17
CA LEU A 183 13.89 -12.60 0.29
C LEU A 183 14.12 -12.94 -1.20
N ASP A 184 15.24 -13.55 -1.50
CA ASP A 184 15.59 -13.98 -2.87
C ASP A 184 14.66 -15.12 -3.34
N ASP A 185 14.43 -16.14 -2.51
CA ASP A 185 13.59 -17.29 -2.83
C ASP A 185 12.11 -16.94 -2.97
N LEU A 186 11.61 -16.05 -2.11
CA LEU A 186 10.23 -15.58 -2.17
C LEU A 186 9.99 -14.55 -3.29
N ASN A 187 11.03 -14.16 -4.02
CA ASN A 187 10.98 -13.13 -5.05
C ASN A 187 10.29 -11.84 -4.54
N ILE A 188 10.53 -11.50 -3.27
CA ILE A 188 10.07 -10.26 -2.63
C ILE A 188 11.01 -9.12 -3.03
N THR A 189 11.32 -9.06 -4.29
CA THR A 189 12.06 -7.95 -4.88
C THR A 189 11.09 -7.07 -5.64
N ARG A 190 11.30 -5.79 -5.50
CA ARG A 190 10.44 -4.82 -6.15
C ARG A 190 10.69 -4.82 -7.65
N THR A 191 9.65 -5.05 -8.42
CA THR A 191 9.69 -4.94 -9.89
C THR A 191 9.57 -3.48 -10.36
N GLU A 192 9.09 -2.58 -9.49
CA GLU A 192 8.91 -1.17 -9.79
C GLU A 192 9.71 -0.29 -8.83
N ALA A 193 10.57 0.55 -9.37
CA ALA A 193 11.28 1.56 -8.60
C ALA A 193 10.30 2.63 -8.06
N LEU A 194 10.44 2.97 -6.77
CA LEU A 194 9.65 4.05 -6.15
C LEU A 194 10.09 5.42 -6.69
N LYS A 195 9.19 6.37 -6.55
CA LYS A 195 9.44 7.77 -6.90
C LYS A 195 9.80 8.54 -5.63
N TYR A 196 10.94 9.21 -5.67
CA TYR A 196 11.46 10.00 -4.56
C TYR A 196 11.88 11.39 -5.05
N THR A 197 11.84 12.35 -4.14
CA THR A 197 12.49 13.65 -4.30
C THR A 197 13.73 13.65 -3.41
N PHE A 198 14.87 14.03 -3.95
CA PHE A 198 16.10 14.21 -3.17
C PHE A 198 16.21 15.67 -2.76
N THR A 199 16.49 15.90 -1.50
CA THR A 199 16.72 17.22 -0.95
C THR A 199 18.16 17.29 -0.44
N LEU A 200 18.95 18.22 -0.94
CA LEU A 200 20.30 18.51 -0.47
C LEU A 200 20.29 19.81 0.33
N THR A 201 20.65 19.71 1.60
CA THR A 201 20.77 20.87 2.49
C THR A 201 22.24 21.17 2.72
N PHE A 202 22.67 22.37 2.39
CA PHE A 202 24.02 22.86 2.61
C PHE A 202 24.22 23.38 4.04
N SER A 203 25.47 23.51 4.47
CA SER A 203 25.82 24.02 5.79
C SER A 203 25.42 25.49 6.03
N ASP A 204 25.22 26.26 4.98
CA ASP A 204 24.72 27.64 5.02
C ASP A 204 23.18 27.73 5.07
N GLY A 205 22.51 26.57 5.09
CA GLY A 205 21.04 26.48 5.09
C GLY A 205 20.38 26.52 3.70
N LYS A 206 21.16 26.64 2.64
CA LYS A 206 20.61 26.55 1.27
C LYS A 206 20.08 25.14 1.01
N VAL A 207 18.91 25.04 0.40
CA VAL A 207 18.25 23.78 0.05
C VAL A 207 18.07 23.70 -1.45
N ILE A 208 18.41 22.56 -2.03
CA ILE A 208 18.22 22.25 -3.44
C ILE A 208 17.51 20.90 -3.56
N GLU A 209 16.53 20.81 -4.44
CA GLU A 209 15.73 19.59 -4.62
C GLU A 209 15.92 19.02 -6.03
N SER A 210 15.74 17.71 -6.15
CA SER A 210 15.62 17.05 -7.44
C SER A 210 14.17 17.13 -7.95
N ARG A 211 13.99 16.83 -9.22
CA ARG A 211 12.69 16.36 -9.70
C ARG A 211 12.35 15.02 -9.05
N VAL A 212 11.11 14.59 -9.22
CA VAL A 212 10.68 13.25 -8.78
C VAL A 212 11.43 12.21 -9.60
N GLU A 213 12.34 11.50 -8.95
CA GLU A 213 13.19 10.48 -9.55
C GLU A 213 12.70 9.08 -9.22
N GLN A 214 12.82 8.19 -10.17
CA GLN A 214 12.52 6.77 -9.95
C GLN A 214 13.78 6.09 -9.41
N VAL A 215 13.71 5.55 -8.19
CA VAL A 215 14.87 4.99 -7.48
C VAL A 215 14.63 3.54 -7.10
N ASP A 216 15.51 2.67 -7.55
CA ASP A 216 15.60 1.31 -7.04
C ASP A 216 16.51 1.30 -5.81
N LEU A 217 15.90 1.26 -4.62
CA LEU A 217 16.61 1.28 -3.32
C LEU A 217 17.43 0.01 -3.06
N PHE A 218 17.26 -1.03 -3.87
CA PHE A 218 17.93 -2.33 -3.73
C PHE A 218 18.97 -2.57 -4.83
N SER A 219 19.13 -1.63 -5.74
CA SER A 219 20.15 -1.69 -6.77
C SER A 219 21.55 -1.72 -6.15
N GLY A 220 22.32 -2.75 -6.41
CA GLY A 220 23.76 -2.78 -6.08
C GLY A 220 24.63 -1.86 -6.96
N LYS A 221 24.01 -1.08 -7.87
CA LYS A 221 24.72 -0.20 -8.81
C LYS A 221 24.72 1.23 -8.29
N LYS A 222 25.80 1.96 -8.65
CA LYS A 222 25.81 3.41 -8.46
C LYS A 222 24.71 4.05 -9.30
N ALA A 223 23.92 4.87 -8.65
CA ALA A 223 22.87 5.68 -9.25
C ALA A 223 23.27 7.15 -9.32
N ARG A 224 22.58 7.91 -10.15
CA ARG A 224 22.76 9.35 -10.29
C ARG A 224 21.43 10.06 -10.16
N VAL A 225 21.46 11.24 -9.57
CA VAL A 225 20.32 12.17 -9.55
C VAL A 225 20.81 13.57 -9.84
N TRP A 226 19.93 14.36 -10.43
CA TRP A 226 20.18 15.76 -10.74
C TRP A 226 19.38 16.63 -9.77
N LEU A 227 20.06 17.54 -9.09
CA LEU A 227 19.51 18.46 -8.12
C LEU A 227 19.62 19.89 -8.66
N GLY A 228 18.57 20.69 -8.55
CA GLY A 228 18.54 22.09 -8.98
C GLY A 228 17.53 22.38 -10.08
N ASP A 229 17.47 23.64 -10.49
CA ASP A 229 16.58 24.11 -11.54
C ASP A 229 17.30 24.11 -12.89
N GLN A 230 16.61 23.65 -13.95
CA GLN A 230 17.19 23.44 -15.28
C GLN A 230 17.74 24.71 -15.94
N ASP A 231 17.32 25.88 -15.46
CA ASP A 231 17.66 27.15 -16.11
C ASP A 231 18.89 27.83 -15.54
N GLU A 232 19.42 27.40 -14.38
CA GLU A 232 20.53 28.10 -13.73
C GLU A 232 21.70 27.23 -13.28
N PHE A 233 21.41 26.03 -12.68
CA PHE A 233 22.46 25.32 -11.96
C PHE A 233 22.06 23.89 -11.63
N PHE A 234 22.92 22.92 -11.97
CA PHE A 234 22.73 21.52 -11.60
C PHE A 234 23.86 20.99 -10.74
N ILE A 235 23.48 20.17 -9.76
CA ILE A 235 24.39 19.28 -9.08
C ILE A 235 24.07 17.85 -9.48
N LYS A 236 25.05 17.17 -10.05
CA LYS A 236 25.00 15.73 -10.28
C LYS A 236 25.47 15.03 -9.02
N MET A 237 24.55 14.36 -8.34
CA MET A 237 24.84 13.52 -7.19
C MET A 237 24.95 12.06 -7.63
N LEU A 238 26.05 11.39 -7.24
CA LEU A 238 26.26 9.96 -7.39
C LEU A 238 26.19 9.31 -6.03
N TYR A 239 25.42 8.24 -5.91
CA TYR A 239 25.20 7.51 -4.67
C TYR A 239 25.04 6.01 -4.93
N ASN A 240 25.21 5.18 -3.88
CA ASN A 240 24.76 3.79 -3.93
C ASN A 240 23.44 3.68 -3.19
N ALA A 241 22.51 2.91 -3.74
CA ALA A 241 21.23 2.66 -3.07
C ALA A 241 21.42 1.98 -1.69
N SER A 242 22.45 1.17 -1.53
CA SER A 242 22.83 0.54 -0.25
C SER A 242 23.24 1.54 0.85
N ASP A 243 23.61 2.77 0.48
CA ASP A 243 23.97 3.81 1.43
C ASP A 243 22.77 4.61 1.94
N ILE A 244 21.57 4.35 1.40
CA ILE A 244 20.34 4.95 1.84
C ILE A 244 19.87 4.29 3.14
N ALA A 245 19.67 5.08 4.17
CA ALA A 245 19.18 4.64 5.47
C ALA A 245 17.88 5.38 5.84
N LEU A 246 16.99 4.71 6.58
CA LEU A 246 15.79 5.32 7.13
C LEU A 246 16.12 5.96 8.48
N ASP A 247 15.82 7.24 8.63
CA ASP A 247 15.77 7.87 9.95
C ASP A 247 14.43 7.54 10.62
N SER A 248 14.46 6.66 11.60
CA SER A 248 13.27 6.20 12.31
C SER A 248 12.56 7.29 13.13
N LYS A 249 13.19 8.44 13.35
CA LYS A 249 12.58 9.56 14.08
C LYS A 249 11.77 10.46 13.17
N THR A 250 12.27 10.72 11.98
CA THR A 250 11.64 11.63 11.01
C THR A 250 10.81 10.89 9.97
N GLY A 251 11.05 9.59 9.77
CA GLY A 251 10.45 8.81 8.70
C GLY A 251 11.02 9.10 7.30
N PHE A 252 12.05 9.94 7.20
CA PHE A 252 12.71 10.26 5.95
C PHE A 252 13.89 9.33 5.69
N PHE A 253 14.15 9.05 4.42
CA PHE A 253 15.39 8.42 4.00
C PHE A 253 16.52 9.47 3.94
N PHE A 254 17.71 9.08 4.34
CA PHE A 254 18.89 9.93 4.25
C PHE A 254 20.08 9.15 3.69
N ILE A 255 21.04 9.87 3.14
CA ILE A 255 22.33 9.35 2.71
C ILE A 255 23.41 10.17 3.43
N ASP A 256 24.38 9.49 4.05
CA ASP A 256 25.52 10.17 4.66
C ASP A 256 26.24 11.00 3.57
N PRO A 257 26.39 12.32 3.75
CA PRO A 257 27.07 13.18 2.76
C PRO A 257 28.49 12.70 2.41
N LYS A 258 29.16 11.99 3.30
CA LYS A 258 30.50 11.41 3.05
C LYS A 258 30.49 10.24 2.06
N ARG A 259 29.33 9.68 1.77
CA ARG A 259 29.14 8.54 0.87
C ARG A 259 28.61 8.92 -0.51
N VAL A 260 28.35 10.19 -0.74
CA VAL A 260 27.92 10.72 -2.03
C VAL A 260 29.06 11.47 -2.71
N SER A 261 29.06 11.45 -4.04
CA SER A 261 29.92 12.32 -4.84
C SER A 261 29.07 13.38 -5.51
N LEU A 262 29.39 14.64 -5.27
CA LEU A 262 28.71 15.79 -5.86
C LEU A 262 29.60 16.40 -6.94
N ASN A 263 29.03 16.58 -8.14
CA ASN A 263 29.68 17.27 -9.24
C ASN A 263 28.78 18.41 -9.69
N TYR A 264 29.32 19.60 -9.76
CA TYR A 264 28.64 20.74 -10.34
C TYR A 264 28.64 20.61 -11.85
N ALA A 265 27.47 20.81 -12.47
CA ALA A 265 27.35 20.95 -13.91
C ALA A 265 26.66 22.28 -14.17
N PHE A 266 27.30 23.14 -14.93
CA PHE A 266 26.66 24.29 -15.53
C PHE A 266 26.06 23.82 -16.84
N ASP A 267 24.86 24.29 -17.18
CA ASP A 267 24.29 24.05 -18.49
C ASP A 267 25.05 24.90 -19.51
N CYS A 268 26.17 24.34 -19.93
CA CYS A 268 26.91 24.92 -21.07
C CYS A 268 26.60 24.08 -22.29
N LEU A 269 26.00 24.70 -23.26
CA LEU A 269 25.91 24.24 -24.64
C LEU A 269 27.29 24.01 -25.30
N ASP A 270 28.38 24.14 -24.56
CA ASP A 270 29.75 23.92 -25.02
C ASP A 270 30.42 22.72 -24.35
N ASN A 271 30.75 21.76 -25.17
CA ASN A 271 31.40 20.48 -24.90
C ASN A 271 32.86 20.57 -24.42
N ASP A 272 33.38 21.71 -23.97
CA ASP A 272 34.81 21.93 -23.73
C ASP A 272 35.14 22.33 -22.26
N MET A 273 34.60 21.62 -21.27
CA MET A 273 35.13 21.78 -19.92
C MET A 273 36.29 20.80 -19.67
N THR A 274 37.46 21.35 -19.39
CA THR A 274 38.65 20.58 -19.00
C THR A 274 38.52 20.00 -17.59
N ASP A 275 39.21 18.87 -17.33
CA ASP A 275 39.20 18.15 -16.05
C ASP A 275 39.65 19.01 -14.83
N ALA A 276 40.22 20.20 -15.05
CA ALA A 276 40.66 21.13 -14.02
C ALA A 276 39.50 21.92 -13.36
N GLU A 277 38.31 21.93 -13.95
CA GLU A 277 37.13 22.68 -13.45
C GLU A 277 36.17 21.85 -12.64
N LYS A 278 36.45 20.56 -12.47
CA LYS A 278 35.69 19.65 -11.60
C LYS A 278 36.21 19.76 -10.16
N GLN A 279 35.84 20.79 -9.44
CA GLN A 279 36.07 20.81 -7.99
C GLN A 279 35.05 19.91 -7.29
N VAL A 280 35.55 18.91 -6.59
CA VAL A 280 34.79 18.08 -5.64
C VAL A 280 34.77 18.84 -4.31
N TRP A 281 33.58 19.10 -3.81
CA TRP A 281 33.36 19.67 -2.47
C TRP A 281 32.98 18.57 -1.48
#